data_ca7b3d16beaa3a69d41298ac25c49b58
#
_entry.id   ca7b3d16beaa3a69d41298ac25c49b58
#
_cell.length_a   1.000
_cell.length_b   1.000
_cell.length_c   1.000
_cell.angle_alpha   90.00
_cell.angle_beta   90.00
_cell.angle_gamma   90.00
#
_symmetry.space_group_name_H-M   'P 1'
#
loop_
_entity.id
_entity.type
_entity.pdbx_description
1 polymer ?
#
loop_
_entity_poly.entity_id
_entity_poly.type
_entity_poly.pdbx_seq_one_letter_code
_entity_poly.pdbx_strand_id
1 'polypeptide(L)'
;MDGLDTEQIPEVLPGIALSSEQWAALQAIEAFLQSQSKLYLLTGYAGTGKTTLLHALISRLRQQGDSRSVVLSAFSNKATKVLRTMAAQWSLDVDCMTCCKLLGLKPVIDTATGDQLFETVNDQLNQVPHYRLVVVDECSMVNQEMWKLLVNAVSRLDIATQMLFVGDPAQLPPVNELQSCCFEQIIHSSALNQVIRYGGAIGVIADDIRRNIERSQLPTYRSDVSTDQTEGFFIMPRDRWQSLLIRAFTSAKYRDNPDQVRVLAYTNRRVKQLNQLIRTAIYGAQISDYVVGERLITNTPCLDEEAVLLQTSEECEVIGIKRGKVENLPVWLLEVCTEAGDCRDLVVLQQPALPDFQQRLDSYAKTLQWELFWAFRQRFHDVNYAYSLTVHKSQGSTFQDVFVDLPNLMRNPK
;
A
#
# COMPACT_ATOMS: atom_id res chain seq x y z
N MET A 1 -32.58 12.30 -37.54
CA MET A 1 -32.71 10.85 -37.80
C MET A 1 -31.35 10.36 -38.14
N ASP A 2 -30.63 9.87 -37.20
CA ASP A 2 -29.47 9.01 -37.44
C ASP A 2 -29.23 8.24 -36.16
N GLY A 3 -29.60 6.93 -36.23
CA GLY A 3 -29.36 5.98 -35.18
C GLY A 3 -27.86 5.79 -35.05
N LEU A 4 -27.29 6.27 -33.95
CA LEU A 4 -26.01 5.84 -33.52
C LEU A 4 -26.16 4.37 -33.16
N ASP A 5 -25.59 3.48 -33.99
CA ASP A 5 -25.33 2.08 -33.66
C ASP A 5 -24.60 2.08 -32.35
N THR A 6 -25.28 1.71 -31.28
CA THR A 6 -24.63 1.28 -30.04
C THR A 6 -23.92 -0.06 -30.38
N GLU A 7 -22.69 0.02 -30.83
CA GLU A 7 -21.83 -1.17 -30.91
C GLU A 7 -21.96 -1.91 -29.57
N GLN A 8 -22.52 -3.09 -29.61
CA GLN A 8 -22.63 -3.94 -28.43
C GLN A 8 -21.21 -4.26 -27.96
N ILE A 9 -20.82 -3.71 -26.79
CA ILE A 9 -19.53 -4.01 -26.18
C ILE A 9 -19.49 -5.52 -25.95
N PRO A 10 -18.54 -6.26 -26.56
CA PRO A 10 -18.48 -7.70 -26.42
C PRO A 10 -18.15 -8.07 -24.97
N GLU A 11 -18.73 -9.15 -24.49
CA GLU A 11 -18.42 -9.71 -23.18
C GLU A 11 -16.99 -10.27 -23.22
N VAL A 12 -16.07 -9.60 -22.54
CA VAL A 12 -14.66 -10.00 -22.45
C VAL A 12 -14.45 -10.98 -21.30
N LEU A 13 -15.22 -10.82 -20.23
CA LEU A 13 -15.17 -11.66 -19.03
C LEU A 13 -16.58 -12.21 -18.76
N PRO A 14 -16.73 -13.51 -18.44
CA PRO A 14 -18.01 -14.11 -18.10
C PRO A 14 -18.70 -13.34 -16.96
N GLY A 15 -19.89 -12.80 -17.24
CA GLY A 15 -20.70 -12.08 -16.26
C GLY A 15 -20.24 -10.66 -15.92
N ILE A 16 -19.23 -10.11 -16.61
CA ILE A 16 -18.73 -8.73 -16.37
C ILE A 16 -18.82 -7.94 -17.69
N ALA A 17 -19.74 -6.99 -17.74
CA ALA A 17 -19.81 -6.01 -18.81
C ALA A 17 -18.86 -4.83 -18.54
N LEU A 18 -17.99 -4.51 -19.47
CA LEU A 18 -17.17 -3.31 -19.40
C LEU A 18 -18.00 -2.07 -19.74
N SER A 19 -17.72 -0.94 -19.09
CA SER A 19 -18.28 0.35 -19.51
C SER A 19 -17.67 0.79 -20.85
N SER A 20 -18.30 1.77 -21.51
CA SER A 20 -17.77 2.36 -22.75
C SER A 20 -16.36 2.94 -22.57
N GLU A 21 -16.10 3.61 -21.44
CA GLU A 21 -14.76 4.12 -21.11
C GLU A 21 -13.75 2.99 -20.93
N GLN A 22 -14.13 1.93 -20.22
CA GLN A 22 -13.26 0.76 -20.03
C GLN A 22 -12.97 0.04 -21.34
N TRP A 23 -13.98 -0.09 -22.19
CA TRP A 23 -13.81 -0.70 -23.51
C TRP A 23 -12.86 0.10 -24.38
N ALA A 24 -13.05 1.43 -24.47
CA ALA A 24 -12.17 2.32 -25.21
C ALA A 24 -10.73 2.29 -24.68
N ALA A 25 -10.55 2.27 -23.34
CA ALA A 25 -9.24 2.15 -22.72
C ALA A 25 -8.58 0.78 -23.04
N LEU A 26 -9.35 -0.31 -23.04
CA LEU A 26 -8.86 -1.64 -23.41
C LEU A 26 -8.31 -1.65 -24.84
N GLN A 27 -9.08 -1.13 -25.80
CA GLN A 27 -8.66 -1.03 -27.20
C GLN A 27 -7.40 -0.16 -27.36
N ALA A 28 -7.32 0.97 -26.64
CA ALA A 28 -6.17 1.85 -26.69
C ALA A 28 -4.89 1.17 -26.11
N ILE A 29 -5.04 0.38 -25.04
CA ILE A 29 -3.92 -0.40 -24.48
C ILE A 29 -3.52 -1.53 -25.46
N GLU A 30 -4.46 -2.22 -26.11
CA GLU A 30 -4.14 -3.21 -27.14
C GLU A 30 -3.36 -2.58 -28.30
N ALA A 31 -3.78 -1.41 -28.76
CA ALA A 31 -3.05 -0.65 -29.81
C ALA A 31 -1.63 -0.26 -29.35
N PHE A 32 -1.50 0.19 -28.08
CA PHE A 32 -0.18 0.43 -27.49
C PHE A 32 0.69 -0.82 -27.51
N LEU A 33 0.16 -1.99 -27.15
CA LEU A 33 0.91 -3.24 -27.14
C LEU A 33 1.37 -3.71 -28.52
N GLN A 34 0.78 -3.20 -29.61
CA GLN A 34 1.21 -3.43 -30.99
C GLN A 34 2.15 -2.33 -31.51
N SER A 35 2.35 -1.25 -30.76
CA SER A 35 3.19 -0.11 -31.12
C SER A 35 4.65 -0.28 -30.69
N GLN A 36 5.51 0.66 -31.08
CA GLN A 36 6.89 0.75 -30.60
C GLN A 36 7.02 1.55 -29.29
N SER A 37 5.93 2.11 -28.79
CA SER A 37 5.94 2.87 -27.54
C SER A 37 6.28 1.97 -26.38
N LYS A 38 7.07 2.47 -25.44
CA LYS A 38 7.55 1.70 -24.28
C LYS A 38 6.67 1.89 -23.05
N LEU A 39 6.00 3.03 -22.95
CA LEU A 39 5.27 3.44 -21.75
C LEU A 39 3.82 3.80 -22.10
N TYR A 40 2.90 3.38 -21.26
CA TYR A 40 1.49 3.76 -21.33
C TYR A 40 0.94 3.98 -19.93
N LEU A 41 0.00 4.91 -19.76
CA LEU A 41 -0.61 5.25 -18.50
C LEU A 41 -2.12 5.03 -18.53
N LEU A 42 -2.61 4.21 -17.61
CA LEU A 42 -4.03 4.08 -17.31
C LEU A 42 -4.33 4.81 -16.00
N THR A 43 -5.00 5.93 -16.09
CA THR A 43 -5.47 6.65 -14.90
C THR A 43 -6.92 6.31 -14.60
N GLY A 44 -7.28 6.46 -13.34
CA GLY A 44 -8.68 6.36 -12.92
C GLY A 44 -8.78 6.40 -11.42
N TYR A 45 -9.86 6.93 -10.95
CA TYR A 45 -10.12 7.03 -9.53
C TYR A 45 -10.36 5.65 -8.87
N ALA A 46 -10.32 5.61 -7.54
CA ALA A 46 -10.72 4.40 -6.82
C ALA A 46 -12.15 4.00 -7.24
N GLY A 47 -12.37 2.71 -7.54
CA GLY A 47 -13.68 2.20 -7.95
C GLY A 47 -14.07 2.40 -9.41
N THR A 48 -13.20 2.94 -10.28
CA THR A 48 -13.45 3.03 -11.74
C THR A 48 -13.23 1.71 -12.48
N GLY A 49 -12.77 0.65 -11.79
CA GLY A 49 -12.56 -0.67 -12.36
C GLY A 49 -11.25 -0.86 -13.10
N LYS A 50 -10.19 -0.11 -12.76
CA LYS A 50 -8.83 -0.32 -13.30
C LYS A 50 -8.38 -1.77 -13.24
N THR A 51 -8.60 -2.39 -12.10
CA THR A 51 -8.23 -3.79 -11.86
C THR A 51 -9.05 -4.77 -12.69
N THR A 52 -10.35 -4.51 -12.86
CA THR A 52 -11.22 -5.28 -13.76
C THR A 52 -10.77 -5.15 -15.21
N LEU A 53 -10.32 -3.96 -15.60
CA LEU A 53 -9.77 -3.71 -16.94
C LEU A 53 -8.46 -4.47 -17.16
N LEU A 54 -7.58 -4.54 -16.17
CA LEU A 54 -6.35 -5.36 -16.24
C LEU A 54 -6.67 -6.84 -16.40
N HIS A 55 -7.66 -7.35 -15.65
CA HIS A 55 -8.14 -8.71 -15.83
C HIS A 55 -8.65 -8.94 -17.25
N ALA A 56 -9.52 -8.04 -17.75
CA ALA A 56 -10.05 -8.12 -19.10
C ALA A 56 -8.93 -8.10 -20.17
N LEU A 57 -7.92 -7.21 -20.00
CA LEU A 57 -6.77 -7.14 -20.89
C LEU A 57 -6.01 -8.47 -20.97
N ILE A 58 -5.62 -9.00 -19.81
CA ILE A 58 -4.83 -10.25 -19.77
C ILE A 58 -5.64 -11.43 -20.31
N SER A 59 -6.91 -11.56 -19.92
CA SER A 59 -7.79 -12.61 -20.41
C SER A 59 -7.96 -12.53 -21.94
N ARG A 60 -8.16 -11.33 -22.48
CA ARG A 60 -8.31 -11.12 -23.92
C ARG A 60 -7.02 -11.44 -24.68
N LEU A 61 -5.85 -11.06 -24.16
CA LEU A 61 -4.56 -11.45 -24.76
C LEU A 61 -4.45 -12.97 -24.84
N ARG A 62 -4.82 -13.71 -23.79
CA ARG A 62 -4.79 -15.18 -23.80
C ARG A 62 -5.80 -15.78 -24.78
N GLN A 63 -7.02 -15.22 -24.87
CA GLN A 63 -8.04 -15.64 -25.85
C GLN A 63 -7.59 -15.43 -27.29
N GLN A 64 -6.81 -14.39 -27.55
CA GLN A 64 -6.23 -14.09 -28.87
C GLN A 64 -4.97 -14.94 -29.19
N GLY A 65 -4.58 -15.84 -28.29
CA GLY A 65 -3.38 -16.66 -28.43
C GLY A 65 -2.06 -15.92 -28.16
N ASP A 66 -2.14 -14.72 -27.57
CA ASP A 66 -0.95 -13.96 -27.17
C ASP A 66 -0.38 -14.53 -25.87
N SER A 67 0.74 -15.22 -25.99
CA SER A 67 1.45 -15.87 -24.88
C SER A 67 2.54 -15.02 -24.25
N ARG A 68 2.51 -13.67 -24.43
CA ARG A 68 3.51 -12.79 -23.83
C ARG A 68 3.61 -12.98 -22.33
N SER A 69 4.82 -12.98 -21.80
CA SER A 69 5.06 -13.01 -20.35
C SER A 69 4.65 -11.69 -19.72
N VAL A 70 3.82 -11.77 -18.67
CA VAL A 70 3.26 -10.62 -17.98
C VAL A 70 3.66 -10.68 -16.50
N VAL A 71 4.08 -9.55 -15.95
CA VAL A 71 4.25 -9.37 -14.51
C VAL A 71 3.40 -8.21 -14.01
N LEU A 72 2.68 -8.45 -12.91
CA LEU A 72 1.99 -7.41 -12.16
C LEU A 72 2.90 -6.95 -11.02
N SER A 73 3.19 -5.67 -11.00
CA SER A 73 4.11 -5.08 -10.04
C SER A 73 3.45 -3.93 -9.31
N ALA A 74 3.84 -3.71 -8.05
CA ALA A 74 3.44 -2.56 -7.27
C ALA A 74 4.61 -2.07 -6.42
N PHE A 75 4.51 -0.83 -5.93
CA PHE A 75 5.54 -0.25 -5.08
C PHE A 75 5.61 -0.94 -3.71
N SER A 76 4.47 -1.25 -3.11
CA SER A 76 4.40 -1.86 -1.78
C SER A 76 4.11 -3.36 -1.82
N ASN A 77 4.59 -4.09 -0.81
CA ASN A 77 4.28 -5.52 -0.66
C ASN A 77 2.79 -5.77 -0.45
N LYS A 78 2.10 -4.87 0.24
CA LYS A 78 0.66 -4.95 0.46
C LYS A 78 -0.12 -4.88 -0.86
N ALA A 79 0.20 -3.92 -1.72
CA ALA A 79 -0.39 -3.82 -3.05
C ALA A 79 -0.04 -5.05 -3.91
N THR A 80 1.20 -5.52 -3.85
CA THR A 80 1.62 -6.75 -4.56
C THR A 80 0.85 -7.99 -4.07
N LYS A 81 0.58 -8.09 -2.76
CA LYS A 81 -0.25 -9.18 -2.20
C LYS A 81 -1.67 -9.13 -2.75
N VAL A 82 -2.28 -7.94 -2.83
CA VAL A 82 -3.60 -7.75 -3.45
C VAL A 82 -3.59 -8.22 -4.90
N LEU A 83 -2.58 -7.80 -5.69
CA LEU A 83 -2.43 -8.25 -7.09
C LEU A 83 -2.32 -9.77 -7.20
N ARG A 84 -1.52 -10.40 -6.33
CA ARG A 84 -1.36 -11.87 -6.30
C ARG A 84 -2.66 -12.59 -5.96
N THR A 85 -3.39 -12.10 -4.95
CA THR A 85 -4.70 -12.68 -4.57
C THR A 85 -5.69 -12.57 -5.72
N MET A 86 -5.74 -11.42 -6.40
CA MET A 86 -6.61 -11.22 -7.56
C MET A 86 -6.20 -12.10 -8.75
N ALA A 87 -4.92 -12.18 -9.06
CA ALA A 87 -4.42 -13.05 -10.13
C ALA A 87 -4.80 -14.52 -9.87
N ALA A 88 -4.68 -14.98 -8.62
CA ALA A 88 -5.08 -16.32 -8.21
C ALA A 88 -6.60 -16.54 -8.33
N GLN A 89 -7.42 -15.58 -7.85
CA GLN A 89 -8.88 -15.64 -7.95
C GLN A 89 -9.37 -15.72 -9.40
N TRP A 90 -8.68 -15.07 -10.31
CA TRP A 90 -9.03 -15.04 -11.73
C TRP A 90 -8.26 -16.06 -12.56
N SER A 91 -7.48 -16.92 -11.92
CA SER A 91 -6.65 -17.95 -12.56
C SER A 91 -5.77 -17.38 -13.68
N LEU A 92 -5.23 -16.20 -13.48
CA LEU A 92 -4.31 -15.56 -14.43
C LEU A 92 -2.92 -16.15 -14.28
N ASP A 93 -2.35 -16.58 -15.40
CA ASP A 93 -0.95 -17.02 -15.48
C ASP A 93 -0.04 -15.79 -15.62
N VAL A 94 0.27 -15.15 -14.47
CA VAL A 94 1.10 -13.95 -14.37
C VAL A 94 1.93 -13.99 -13.09
N ASP A 95 3.14 -13.42 -13.16
CA ASP A 95 3.94 -13.20 -11.97
C ASP A 95 3.48 -11.95 -11.21
N CYS A 96 3.67 -11.95 -9.87
CA CYS A 96 3.36 -10.81 -9.02
C CYS A 96 4.54 -10.52 -8.09
N MET A 97 5.13 -9.33 -8.20
CA MET A 97 6.27 -8.92 -7.37
C MET A 97 6.34 -7.41 -7.17
N THR A 98 7.11 -6.96 -6.18
CA THR A 98 7.33 -5.52 -5.99
C THR A 98 8.25 -4.95 -7.08
N CYS A 99 8.16 -3.62 -7.32
CA CYS A 99 9.06 -2.93 -8.25
C CYS A 99 10.54 -3.12 -7.87
N CYS A 100 10.87 -3.13 -6.57
CA CYS A 100 12.24 -3.39 -6.10
C CYS A 100 12.69 -4.80 -6.50
N LYS A 101 11.88 -5.83 -6.25
CA LYS A 101 12.22 -7.21 -6.63
C LYS A 101 12.34 -7.38 -8.14
N LEU A 102 11.46 -6.74 -8.91
CA LEU A 102 11.49 -6.74 -10.37
C LEU A 102 12.81 -6.18 -10.93
N LEU A 103 13.30 -5.09 -10.31
CA LEU A 103 14.53 -4.42 -10.70
C LEU A 103 15.80 -5.02 -10.07
N GLY A 104 15.67 -6.05 -9.20
CA GLY A 104 16.81 -6.61 -8.46
C GLY A 104 17.38 -5.65 -7.41
N LEU A 105 16.52 -4.83 -6.80
CA LEU A 105 16.91 -3.80 -5.85
C LEU A 105 16.43 -4.14 -4.44
N LYS A 106 17.15 -3.63 -3.45
CA LYS A 106 16.70 -3.54 -2.06
C LYS A 106 16.55 -2.08 -1.66
N PRO A 107 15.51 -1.71 -0.92
CA PRO A 107 15.43 -0.38 -0.34
C PRO A 107 16.46 -0.28 0.80
N VAL A 108 17.25 0.78 0.78
CA VAL A 108 18.18 1.15 1.84
C VAL A 108 17.89 2.56 2.31
N ILE A 109 18.29 2.89 3.53
CA ILE A 109 18.15 4.25 4.04
C ILE A 109 19.53 4.91 3.93
N ASP A 110 19.61 6.02 3.22
CA ASP A 110 20.81 6.85 3.20
C ASP A 110 21.13 7.31 4.62
N THR A 111 22.30 6.95 5.06
CA THR A 111 22.76 7.21 6.44
C THR A 111 23.04 8.69 6.71
N ALA A 112 23.27 9.47 5.67
CA ALA A 112 23.57 10.90 5.77
C ALA A 112 22.30 11.77 5.74
N THR A 113 21.33 11.42 4.89
CA THR A 113 20.12 12.23 4.66
C THR A 113 18.88 11.64 5.31
N GLY A 114 18.86 10.34 5.60
CA GLY A 114 17.69 9.61 6.06
C GLY A 114 16.68 9.29 4.96
N ASP A 115 17.02 9.58 3.70
CA ASP A 115 16.18 9.28 2.56
C ASP A 115 16.24 7.80 2.18
N GLN A 116 15.17 7.30 1.58
CA GLN A 116 15.13 5.95 1.06
C GLN A 116 15.80 5.92 -0.31
N LEU A 117 16.90 5.19 -0.43
CA LEU A 117 17.59 4.88 -1.67
C LEU A 117 17.35 3.42 -2.09
N PHE A 118 17.73 3.10 -3.32
CA PHE A 118 17.62 1.76 -3.86
C PHE A 118 19.00 1.27 -4.31
N GLU A 119 19.48 0.19 -3.72
CA GLU A 119 20.75 -0.44 -4.06
C GLU A 119 20.53 -1.77 -4.78
N THR A 120 21.42 -2.08 -5.72
CA THR A 120 21.44 -3.39 -6.38
C THR A 120 21.85 -4.47 -5.40
N VAL A 121 21.15 -5.59 -5.42
CA VAL A 121 21.54 -6.79 -4.68
C VAL A 121 22.51 -7.58 -5.54
N ASN A 122 23.70 -7.88 -5.02
CA ASN A 122 24.81 -8.48 -5.79
C ASN A 122 24.44 -9.78 -6.54
N ASP A 123 23.44 -10.53 -6.06
CA ASP A 123 22.99 -11.80 -6.64
C ASP A 123 21.59 -11.71 -7.30
N GLN A 124 20.93 -10.55 -7.32
CA GLN A 124 19.61 -10.38 -7.94
C GLN A 124 19.73 -9.59 -9.24
N LEU A 125 19.42 -10.26 -10.34
CA LEU A 125 19.40 -9.63 -11.66
C LEU A 125 18.09 -8.86 -11.87
N ASN A 126 18.17 -7.78 -12.63
CA ASN A 126 17.00 -7.08 -13.15
C ASN A 126 16.16 -8.06 -14.00
N GLN A 127 14.91 -8.31 -13.58
CA GLN A 127 14.00 -9.28 -14.21
C GLN A 127 13.16 -8.65 -15.33
N VAL A 128 13.15 -7.33 -15.50
CA VAL A 128 12.36 -6.65 -16.54
C VAL A 128 12.54 -7.26 -17.93
N PRO A 129 13.73 -7.63 -18.40
CA PRO A 129 13.90 -8.22 -19.73
C PRO A 129 13.23 -9.58 -19.95
N HIS A 130 12.84 -10.26 -18.87
CA HIS A 130 12.16 -11.56 -18.93
C HIS A 130 10.67 -11.43 -19.28
N TYR A 131 10.12 -10.22 -19.18
CA TYR A 131 8.71 -9.94 -19.41
C TYR A 131 8.49 -9.09 -20.64
N ARG A 132 7.44 -9.40 -21.41
CA ARG A 132 7.01 -8.58 -22.55
C ARG A 132 6.08 -7.45 -22.12
N LEU A 133 5.37 -7.63 -21.02
CA LEU A 133 4.51 -6.62 -20.40
C LEU A 133 4.76 -6.56 -18.89
N VAL A 134 5.14 -5.39 -18.43
CA VAL A 134 5.20 -5.04 -17.00
C VAL A 134 4.04 -4.10 -16.70
N VAL A 135 3.17 -4.49 -15.78
CA VAL A 135 2.12 -3.61 -15.24
C VAL A 135 2.60 -3.09 -13.89
N VAL A 136 2.67 -1.77 -13.75
CA VAL A 136 3.02 -1.10 -12.50
C VAL A 136 1.76 -0.48 -11.91
N ASP A 137 1.14 -1.16 -10.95
CA ASP A 137 -0.06 -0.68 -10.27
C ASP A 137 0.29 0.26 -9.10
N GLU A 138 -0.68 1.08 -8.68
CA GLU A 138 -0.51 2.12 -7.66
C GLU A 138 0.64 3.08 -7.99
N CYS A 139 0.76 3.48 -9.26
CA CYS A 139 1.88 4.30 -9.73
C CYS A 139 1.91 5.73 -9.14
N SER A 140 0.87 6.15 -8.41
CA SER A 140 0.88 7.37 -7.60
C SER A 140 1.99 7.40 -6.56
N MET A 141 2.48 6.23 -6.12
CA MET A 141 3.56 6.08 -5.13
C MET A 141 4.96 6.06 -5.75
N VAL A 142 5.09 6.03 -7.07
CA VAL A 142 6.38 5.97 -7.76
C VAL A 142 7.06 7.34 -7.66
N ASN A 143 8.12 7.42 -6.85
CA ASN A 143 8.94 8.62 -6.71
C ASN A 143 9.90 8.80 -7.90
N GLN A 144 10.54 9.96 -7.98
CA GLN A 144 11.45 10.32 -9.08
C GLN A 144 12.60 9.32 -9.26
N GLU A 145 13.13 8.77 -8.17
CA GLU A 145 14.23 7.81 -8.24
C GLU A 145 13.76 6.47 -8.85
N MET A 146 12.67 5.90 -8.32
CA MET A 146 12.08 4.67 -8.86
C MET A 146 11.61 4.84 -10.31
N TRP A 147 11.05 6.00 -10.66
CA TRP A 147 10.71 6.35 -12.04
C TRP A 147 11.92 6.22 -12.98
N LYS A 148 13.05 6.84 -12.63
CA LYS A 148 14.29 6.75 -13.43
C LYS A 148 14.75 5.30 -13.60
N LEU A 149 14.69 4.50 -12.54
CA LEU A 149 15.10 3.09 -12.58
C LEU A 149 14.18 2.26 -13.48
N LEU A 150 12.85 2.42 -13.39
CA LEU A 150 11.87 1.73 -14.23
C LEU A 150 12.03 2.12 -15.71
N VAL A 151 12.12 3.41 -16.01
CA VAL A 151 12.27 3.89 -17.39
C VAL A 151 13.60 3.42 -18.00
N ASN A 152 14.68 3.50 -17.27
CA ASN A 152 16.00 3.03 -17.74
C ASN A 152 15.97 1.52 -18.04
N ALA A 153 15.21 0.74 -17.26
CA ALA A 153 15.11 -0.70 -17.47
C ALA A 153 14.46 -1.09 -18.80
N VAL A 154 13.60 -0.25 -19.40
CA VAL A 154 12.93 -0.51 -20.70
C VAL A 154 13.44 0.34 -21.85
N SER A 155 14.23 1.38 -21.58
CA SER A 155 14.69 2.32 -22.63
C SER A 155 15.81 1.76 -23.51
N ARG A 156 16.40 0.65 -23.14
CA ARG A 156 17.43 -0.01 -23.96
C ARG A 156 16.81 -0.58 -25.23
N LEU A 157 17.50 -0.41 -26.36
CA LEU A 157 17.03 -0.84 -27.68
C LEU A 157 16.84 -2.36 -27.81
N ASP A 158 17.64 -3.14 -27.07
CA ASP A 158 17.61 -4.60 -27.05
C ASP A 158 16.47 -5.18 -26.20
N ILE A 159 15.75 -4.35 -25.43
CA ILE A 159 14.66 -4.78 -24.55
C ILE A 159 13.31 -4.58 -25.25
N ALA A 160 12.59 -5.68 -25.42
CA ALA A 160 11.27 -5.68 -26.07
C ALA A 160 10.11 -5.44 -25.08
N THR A 161 10.39 -5.23 -23.80
CA THR A 161 9.42 -4.99 -22.75
C THR A 161 8.69 -3.66 -22.93
N GLN A 162 7.38 -3.69 -22.67
CA GLN A 162 6.52 -2.51 -22.58
C GLN A 162 6.00 -2.39 -21.13
N MET A 163 5.84 -1.16 -20.65
CA MET A 163 5.31 -0.89 -19.30
C MET A 163 3.97 -0.18 -19.37
N LEU A 164 2.99 -0.72 -18.65
CA LEU A 164 1.68 -0.14 -18.41
C LEU A 164 1.64 0.34 -16.94
N PHE A 165 1.64 1.65 -16.74
CA PHE A 165 1.45 2.25 -15.44
C PHE A 165 -0.03 2.43 -15.16
N VAL A 166 -0.46 2.07 -13.95
CA VAL A 166 -1.86 2.14 -13.53
C VAL A 166 -1.92 2.90 -12.20
N GLY A 167 -2.76 3.91 -12.10
CA GLY A 167 -2.83 4.68 -10.86
C GLY A 167 -3.98 5.67 -10.81
N ASP A 168 -4.06 6.32 -9.67
CA ASP A 168 -5.07 7.33 -9.36
C ASP A 168 -4.36 8.64 -9.03
N PRO A 169 -4.51 9.70 -9.86
CA PRO A 169 -3.85 10.97 -9.62
C PRO A 169 -4.38 11.73 -8.38
N ALA A 170 -5.53 11.33 -7.83
CA ALA A 170 -6.09 11.90 -6.60
C ALA A 170 -5.62 11.17 -5.34
N GLN A 171 -4.88 10.07 -5.47
CA GLN A 171 -4.25 9.40 -4.32
C GLN A 171 -3.01 10.15 -3.84
N LEU A 172 -2.52 9.72 -2.66
CA LEU A 172 -1.34 10.34 -2.05
C LEU A 172 -0.11 10.24 -2.98
N PRO A 173 0.59 11.36 -3.19
CA PRO A 173 1.83 11.37 -3.94
C PRO A 173 2.97 10.70 -3.16
N PRO A 174 4.13 10.48 -3.80
CA PRO A 174 5.32 10.03 -3.11
C PRO A 174 5.73 11.00 -2.00
N VAL A 175 6.43 10.49 -0.99
CA VAL A 175 6.91 11.32 0.13
C VAL A 175 7.82 12.42 -0.42
N ASN A 176 7.60 13.67 0.03
CA ASN A 176 8.31 14.87 -0.39
C ASN A 176 8.13 15.31 -1.85
N GLU A 177 7.23 14.67 -2.61
CA GLU A 177 6.87 15.09 -3.97
C GLU A 177 5.42 15.59 -4.02
N LEU A 178 5.11 16.44 -4.98
CA LEU A 178 3.75 16.96 -5.19
C LEU A 178 2.88 15.98 -5.97
N GLN A 179 3.51 15.27 -6.91
CA GLN A 179 2.86 14.29 -7.78
C GLN A 179 3.89 13.28 -8.28
N SER A 180 3.45 12.08 -8.63
CA SER A 180 4.33 11.09 -9.28
C SER A 180 4.67 11.50 -10.71
N CYS A 181 5.94 11.36 -11.10
CA CYS A 181 6.40 11.58 -12.47
C CYS A 181 5.64 10.77 -13.53
N CYS A 182 5.01 9.66 -13.15
CA CYS A 182 4.21 8.85 -14.06
C CYS A 182 3.10 9.66 -14.73
N PHE A 183 2.46 10.58 -13.98
CA PHE A 183 1.34 11.38 -14.49
C PHE A 183 1.77 12.54 -15.38
N GLU A 184 3.02 12.98 -15.28
CA GLU A 184 3.53 14.13 -16.03
C GLU A 184 4.32 13.73 -17.30
N GLN A 185 5.03 12.60 -17.23
CA GLN A 185 6.02 12.25 -18.25
C GLN A 185 5.55 11.21 -19.26
N ILE A 186 4.46 10.46 -18.98
CA ILE A 186 3.90 9.48 -19.91
C ILE A 186 2.90 10.18 -20.84
N ILE A 187 3.19 10.18 -22.13
CA ILE A 187 2.41 10.89 -23.16
C ILE A 187 1.16 10.10 -23.55
N HIS A 188 1.28 8.78 -23.69
CA HIS A 188 0.18 7.91 -24.11
C HIS A 188 -0.61 7.46 -22.90
N SER A 189 -1.89 7.86 -22.83
CA SER A 189 -2.70 7.56 -21.66
C SER A 189 -4.17 7.35 -21.99
N SER A 190 -4.86 6.62 -21.11
CA SER A 190 -6.32 6.55 -21.01
C SER A 190 -6.76 6.90 -19.60
N ALA A 191 -7.94 7.53 -19.48
CA ALA A 191 -8.51 7.89 -18.19
C ALA A 191 -9.89 7.22 -18.01
N LEU A 192 -10.11 6.64 -16.83
CA LEU A 192 -11.39 6.11 -16.38
C LEU A 192 -11.99 7.09 -15.37
N ASN A 193 -13.02 7.81 -15.78
CA ASN A 193 -13.66 8.84 -14.95
C ASN A 193 -14.94 8.32 -14.27
N GLN A 194 -15.59 7.32 -14.88
CA GLN A 194 -16.83 6.77 -14.35
C GLN A 194 -16.53 5.82 -13.18
N VAL A 195 -16.99 6.19 -11.98
CA VAL A 195 -16.91 5.33 -10.80
C VAL A 195 -18.04 4.29 -10.88
N ILE A 196 -17.68 3.01 -10.87
CA ILE A 196 -18.61 1.88 -10.99
C ILE A 196 -18.88 1.25 -9.61
N ARG A 197 -17.91 1.30 -8.70
CA ARG A 197 -17.89 0.51 -7.46
C ARG A 197 -18.62 1.16 -6.27
N TYR A 198 -18.75 2.48 -6.25
CA TYR A 198 -19.30 3.21 -5.12
C TYR A 198 -20.46 4.07 -5.58
N GLY A 199 -21.67 3.57 -5.37
CA GLY A 199 -22.92 4.30 -5.67
C GLY A 199 -23.63 4.85 -4.44
N GLY A 200 -23.15 4.52 -3.23
CA GLY A 200 -23.78 4.90 -1.97
C GLY A 200 -23.23 6.19 -1.35
N ALA A 201 -23.53 6.39 -0.07
CA ALA A 201 -23.17 7.61 0.67
C ALA A 201 -21.66 7.85 0.72
N ILE A 202 -20.84 6.80 0.82
CA ILE A 202 -19.37 6.90 0.81
C ILE A 202 -18.87 7.34 -0.58
N GLY A 203 -19.47 6.82 -1.64
CA GLY A 203 -19.12 7.21 -3.00
C GLY A 203 -19.41 8.69 -3.29
N VAL A 204 -20.55 9.18 -2.84
CA VAL A 204 -20.95 10.59 -3.01
C VAL A 204 -19.97 11.54 -2.31
N ILE A 205 -19.59 11.26 -1.05
CA ILE A 205 -18.63 12.11 -0.33
C ILE A 205 -17.23 12.02 -0.94
N ALA A 206 -16.80 10.83 -1.37
CA ALA A 206 -15.50 10.66 -2.01
C ALA A 206 -15.41 11.45 -3.33
N ASP A 207 -16.48 11.45 -4.12
CA ASP A 207 -16.55 12.21 -5.38
C ASP A 207 -16.57 13.72 -5.12
N ASP A 208 -17.28 14.17 -4.09
CA ASP A 208 -17.32 15.59 -3.73
C ASP A 208 -15.95 16.09 -3.21
N ILE A 209 -15.26 15.32 -2.35
CA ILE A 209 -13.89 15.62 -1.91
C ILE A 209 -12.97 15.74 -3.14
N ARG A 210 -13.06 14.80 -4.07
CA ARG A 210 -12.25 14.75 -5.29
C ARG A 210 -12.45 15.98 -6.18
N ARG A 211 -13.70 16.38 -6.41
CA ARG A 211 -14.02 17.59 -7.20
C ARG A 211 -13.55 18.89 -6.54
N ASN A 212 -13.30 18.83 -5.25
CA ASN A 212 -12.87 19.97 -4.45
C ASN A 212 -11.41 19.86 -3.98
N ILE A 213 -10.62 18.90 -4.50
CA ILE A 213 -9.24 18.64 -4.04
C ILE A 213 -8.32 19.85 -4.21
N GLU A 214 -8.56 20.69 -5.23
CA GLU A 214 -7.79 21.90 -5.48
C GLU A 214 -8.28 23.12 -4.65
N ARG A 215 -9.37 22.99 -3.91
CA ARG A 215 -9.91 24.06 -3.08
C ARG A 215 -9.21 24.04 -1.72
N SER A 216 -8.84 25.22 -1.24
CA SER A 216 -8.22 25.40 0.07
C SER A 216 -9.15 25.11 1.26
N GLN A 217 -10.44 24.91 1.03
CA GLN A 217 -11.43 24.63 2.07
C GLN A 217 -12.29 23.45 1.69
N LEU A 218 -12.39 22.48 2.61
CA LEU A 218 -13.35 21.39 2.45
C LEU A 218 -14.78 21.89 2.68
N PRO A 219 -15.76 21.43 1.93
CA PRO A 219 -17.18 21.66 2.18
C PRO A 219 -17.58 21.18 3.59
N THR A 220 -18.65 21.73 4.11
CA THR A 220 -19.24 21.23 5.35
C THR A 220 -20.04 19.97 5.05
N TYR A 221 -19.51 18.83 5.47
CA TYR A 221 -20.17 17.54 5.28
C TYR A 221 -21.20 17.28 6.38
N ARG A 222 -22.25 16.55 6.04
CA ARG A 222 -23.26 16.02 6.96
C ARG A 222 -23.20 14.50 6.90
N SER A 223 -23.50 13.86 8.02
CA SER A 223 -23.62 12.38 8.05
C SER A 223 -24.68 11.93 7.06
N ASP A 224 -24.39 10.85 6.36
CA ASP A 224 -25.28 10.26 5.35
C ASP A 224 -25.17 8.73 5.37
N VAL A 225 -26.23 8.06 4.98
CA VAL A 225 -26.34 6.60 4.93
C VAL A 225 -26.97 6.22 3.61
N SER A 226 -26.49 5.16 2.97
CA SER A 226 -27.05 4.63 1.74
C SER A 226 -28.52 4.20 1.94
N THR A 227 -29.31 4.21 0.86
CA THR A 227 -30.74 3.89 0.89
C THR A 227 -31.01 2.49 1.41
N ASP A 228 -30.12 1.54 1.15
CA ASP A 228 -30.17 0.15 1.63
C ASP A 228 -29.58 -0.03 3.04
N GLN A 229 -29.07 1.05 3.65
CA GLN A 229 -28.45 1.08 4.98
C GLN A 229 -27.22 0.15 5.13
N THR A 230 -26.58 -0.23 4.03
CA THR A 230 -25.41 -1.11 4.05
C THR A 230 -24.10 -0.34 4.24
N GLU A 231 -24.07 0.95 3.88
CA GLU A 231 -22.91 1.81 4.06
C GLU A 231 -23.30 3.22 4.50
N GLY A 232 -22.34 3.96 5.02
CA GLY A 232 -22.56 5.35 5.42
C GLY A 232 -21.31 6.00 5.97
N PHE A 233 -21.33 7.32 6.09
CA PHE A 233 -20.32 8.06 6.82
C PHE A 233 -20.96 8.96 7.87
N PHE A 234 -20.26 9.14 8.99
CA PHE A 234 -20.80 9.82 10.16
C PHE A 234 -19.82 10.89 10.63
N ILE A 235 -20.28 12.15 10.63
CA ILE A 235 -19.56 13.29 11.21
C ILE A 235 -20.09 13.49 12.64
N MET A 236 -19.19 13.49 13.60
CA MET A 236 -19.60 13.55 14.99
C MET A 236 -18.58 14.30 15.87
N PRO A 237 -19.02 14.85 17.02
CA PRO A 237 -18.12 15.43 18.00
C PRO A 237 -17.10 14.42 18.52
N ARG A 238 -15.93 14.93 18.94
CA ARG A 238 -14.78 14.13 19.38
C ARG A 238 -15.13 13.10 20.46
N ASP A 239 -15.91 13.48 21.46
CA ASP A 239 -16.22 12.60 22.58
C ASP A 239 -17.10 11.42 22.14
N ARG A 240 -18.07 11.67 21.26
CA ARG A 240 -18.91 10.63 20.67
C ARG A 240 -18.09 9.73 19.76
N TRP A 241 -17.20 10.31 18.94
CA TRP A 241 -16.28 9.58 18.07
C TRP A 241 -15.39 8.63 18.90
N GLN A 242 -14.78 9.14 19.97
CA GLN A 242 -13.93 8.33 20.85
C GLN A 242 -14.72 7.21 21.57
N SER A 243 -15.93 7.49 22.02
CA SER A 243 -16.79 6.50 22.66
C SER A 243 -17.17 5.37 21.69
N LEU A 244 -17.52 5.71 20.46
CA LEU A 244 -17.83 4.72 19.42
C LEU A 244 -16.58 3.93 19.00
N LEU A 245 -15.44 4.59 18.89
CA LEU A 245 -14.16 3.95 18.63
C LEU A 245 -13.86 2.85 19.66
N ILE A 246 -13.90 3.18 20.95
CA ILE A 246 -13.67 2.23 22.04
C ILE A 246 -14.68 1.08 21.96
N ARG A 247 -15.96 1.39 21.77
CA ARG A 247 -17.01 0.39 21.64
C ARG A 247 -16.78 -0.56 20.45
N ALA A 248 -16.31 -0.05 19.32
CA ALA A 248 -16.00 -0.86 18.14
C ALA A 248 -14.88 -1.86 18.44
N PHE A 249 -13.76 -1.40 19.00
CA PHE A 249 -12.60 -2.25 19.31
C PHE A 249 -12.82 -3.20 20.51
N THR A 250 -13.77 -2.92 21.38
CA THR A 250 -14.14 -3.84 22.50
C THR A 250 -15.30 -4.77 22.14
N SER A 251 -15.86 -4.68 20.93
CA SER A 251 -16.98 -5.48 20.46
C SER A 251 -16.61 -6.95 20.20
N ALA A 252 -17.62 -7.84 20.20
CA ALA A 252 -17.44 -9.22 19.79
C ALA A 252 -16.99 -9.31 18.32
N LYS A 253 -17.56 -8.48 17.42
CA LYS A 253 -17.18 -8.42 16.01
C LYS A 253 -15.68 -8.20 15.80
N TYR A 254 -15.08 -7.26 16.54
CA TYR A 254 -13.66 -7.02 16.45
C TYR A 254 -12.82 -8.20 16.94
N ARG A 255 -13.25 -8.86 18.03
CA ARG A 255 -12.56 -10.06 18.55
C ARG A 255 -12.60 -11.22 17.58
N ASP A 256 -13.72 -11.38 16.87
CA ASP A 256 -13.88 -12.44 15.86
C ASP A 256 -13.13 -12.13 14.56
N ASN A 257 -13.01 -10.84 14.21
CA ASN A 257 -12.28 -10.38 13.03
C ASN A 257 -11.57 -9.04 13.30
N PRO A 258 -10.29 -9.07 13.72
CA PRO A 258 -9.50 -7.86 13.99
C PRO A 258 -9.27 -6.96 12.77
N ASP A 259 -9.44 -7.46 11.56
CA ASP A 259 -9.24 -6.68 10.34
C ASP A 259 -10.45 -5.82 9.95
N GLN A 260 -11.57 -6.01 10.64
CA GLN A 260 -12.81 -5.29 10.36
C GLN A 260 -12.71 -3.79 10.64
N VAL A 261 -12.00 -3.38 11.68
CA VAL A 261 -11.96 -1.99 12.16
C VAL A 261 -10.54 -1.43 12.11
N ARG A 262 -10.38 -0.24 11.56
CA ARG A 262 -9.10 0.51 11.59
C ARG A 262 -9.33 1.98 11.91
N VAL A 263 -8.31 2.60 12.51
CA VAL A 263 -8.27 4.05 12.73
C VAL A 263 -7.20 4.68 11.87
N LEU A 264 -7.55 5.75 11.19
CA LEU A 264 -6.63 6.49 10.33
C LEU A 264 -6.33 7.87 10.92
N ALA A 265 -5.04 8.20 10.97
CA ALA A 265 -4.54 9.50 11.38
C ALA A 265 -3.40 9.93 10.45
N TYR A 266 -2.99 11.19 10.51
CA TYR A 266 -1.90 11.72 9.69
C TYR A 266 -0.53 11.50 10.33
N THR A 267 -0.38 11.83 11.62
CA THR A 267 0.92 11.83 12.28
C THR A 267 1.20 10.53 13.05
N ASN A 268 2.44 10.04 13.00
CA ASN A 268 2.88 8.88 13.80
C ASN A 268 2.66 9.09 15.31
N ARG A 269 2.81 10.34 15.80
CA ARG A 269 2.52 10.69 17.20
C ARG A 269 1.06 10.39 17.54
N ARG A 270 0.14 10.77 16.65
CA ARG A 270 -1.29 10.55 16.87
C ARG A 270 -1.67 9.08 16.79
N VAL A 271 -1.10 8.36 15.84
CA VAL A 271 -1.23 6.90 15.71
C VAL A 271 -0.81 6.21 17.02
N LYS A 272 0.35 6.56 17.59
CA LYS A 272 0.81 6.01 18.88
C LYS A 272 -0.19 6.27 20.02
N GLN A 273 -0.73 7.50 20.10
CA GLN A 273 -1.73 7.85 21.13
C GLN A 273 -3.03 7.04 20.96
N LEU A 274 -3.51 6.88 19.73
CA LEU A 274 -4.71 6.10 19.44
C LEU A 274 -4.51 4.61 19.71
N ASN A 275 -3.38 4.05 19.31
CA ASN A 275 -3.01 2.68 19.61
C ASN A 275 -3.00 2.42 21.13
N GLN A 276 -2.39 3.31 21.91
CA GLN A 276 -2.36 3.18 23.35
C GLN A 276 -3.77 3.29 23.98
N LEU A 277 -4.59 4.23 23.50
CA LEU A 277 -5.97 4.41 23.95
C LEU A 277 -6.79 3.13 23.72
N ILE A 278 -6.74 2.58 22.50
CA ILE A 278 -7.49 1.39 22.11
C ILE A 278 -6.99 0.19 22.90
N ARG A 279 -5.69 0.01 22.97
CA ARG A 279 -5.06 -1.10 23.69
C ARG A 279 -5.43 -1.10 25.18
N THR A 280 -5.42 0.07 25.81
CA THR A 280 -5.85 0.24 27.20
C THR A 280 -7.34 -0.12 27.37
N ALA A 281 -8.18 0.21 26.40
CA ALA A 281 -9.59 -0.14 26.44
C ALA A 281 -9.86 -1.65 26.27
N ILE A 282 -9.05 -2.34 25.47
CA ILE A 282 -9.19 -3.79 25.24
C ILE A 282 -8.65 -4.60 26.42
N TYR A 283 -7.45 -4.25 26.90
CA TYR A 283 -6.69 -5.11 27.81
C TYR A 283 -6.51 -4.52 29.23
N GLY A 284 -6.84 -3.24 29.43
CA GLY A 284 -6.59 -2.54 30.69
C GLY A 284 -5.23 -1.82 30.73
N ALA A 285 -5.04 -0.96 31.75
CA ALA A 285 -3.89 -0.06 31.84
C ALA A 285 -2.57 -0.75 32.27
N GLN A 286 -2.63 -1.91 32.90
CA GLN A 286 -1.46 -2.62 33.46
C GLN A 286 -1.02 -3.82 32.62
N ILE A 287 -1.39 -3.86 31.35
CA ILE A 287 -1.03 -4.97 30.45
C ILE A 287 0.45 -4.92 30.07
N SER A 288 1.03 -6.09 29.81
CA SER A 288 2.36 -6.24 29.19
C SER A 288 2.46 -5.46 27.87
N ASP A 289 3.68 -5.10 27.43
CA ASP A 289 3.92 -4.41 26.16
C ASP A 289 3.37 -5.18 24.95
N TYR A 290 3.27 -6.50 25.02
CA TYR A 290 2.69 -7.35 23.96
C TYR A 290 1.77 -8.41 24.55
N VAL A 291 0.80 -8.85 23.75
CA VAL A 291 -0.16 -9.89 24.07
C VAL A 291 -0.26 -10.88 22.91
N VAL A 292 -0.38 -12.17 23.22
CA VAL A 292 -0.64 -13.19 22.20
C VAL A 292 -1.99 -12.95 21.53
N GLY A 293 -2.04 -13.02 20.20
CA GLY A 293 -3.20 -12.67 19.37
C GLY A 293 -3.26 -11.19 18.99
N GLU A 294 -2.31 -10.35 19.46
CA GLU A 294 -2.28 -8.93 19.12
C GLU A 294 -1.69 -8.70 17.73
N ARG A 295 -2.33 -7.84 16.93
CA ARG A 295 -1.84 -7.47 15.60
C ARG A 295 -0.79 -6.37 15.69
N LEU A 296 0.35 -6.61 15.07
CA LEU A 296 1.45 -5.65 14.93
C LEU A 296 1.65 -5.28 13.46
N ILE A 297 2.31 -4.16 13.23
CA ILE A 297 2.74 -3.70 11.91
C ILE A 297 4.19 -3.20 12.00
N THR A 298 4.99 -3.57 11.04
CA THR A 298 6.39 -3.14 10.95
C THR A 298 6.50 -1.67 10.52
N ASN A 299 7.43 -0.93 11.14
CA ASN A 299 7.74 0.44 10.74
C ASN A 299 8.83 0.48 9.67
N THR A 300 9.80 -0.40 9.78
CA THR A 300 10.93 -0.60 8.87
C THR A 300 11.02 -2.09 8.55
N PRO A 301 11.75 -2.48 7.49
CA PRO A 301 11.98 -3.90 7.24
C PRO A 301 12.64 -4.55 8.45
N CYS A 302 12.14 -5.71 8.85
CA CYS A 302 12.78 -6.54 9.85
C CYS A 302 13.77 -7.46 9.14
N LEU A 303 15.06 -7.35 9.49
CA LEU A 303 16.14 -8.07 8.84
C LEU A 303 16.78 -9.07 9.83
N ASP A 304 17.24 -10.20 9.31
CA ASP A 304 18.11 -11.11 10.01
C ASP A 304 19.30 -11.43 9.10
N GLU A 305 20.49 -11.03 9.54
CA GLU A 305 21.77 -11.12 8.82
C GLU A 305 21.70 -10.87 7.30
N GLU A 306 21.15 -11.80 6.51
CA GLU A 306 21.03 -11.69 5.05
C GLU A 306 19.58 -11.76 4.56
N ALA A 307 18.61 -12.03 5.42
CA ALA A 307 17.23 -12.26 5.04
C ALA A 307 16.28 -11.16 5.52
N VAL A 308 15.30 -10.81 4.69
CA VAL A 308 14.18 -9.98 5.09
C VAL A 308 13.13 -10.87 5.76
N LEU A 309 12.97 -10.74 7.07
CA LEU A 309 11.98 -11.48 7.86
C LEU A 309 10.57 -10.97 7.59
N LEU A 310 10.39 -9.65 7.69
CA LEU A 310 9.14 -8.94 7.39
C LEU A 310 9.46 -7.64 6.65
N GLN A 311 8.61 -7.28 5.72
CA GLN A 311 8.74 -6.05 4.95
C GLN A 311 8.19 -4.83 5.70
N THR A 312 8.48 -3.62 5.21
CA THR A 312 7.88 -2.39 5.74
C THR A 312 6.35 -2.44 5.60
N SER A 313 5.66 -2.02 6.66
CA SER A 313 4.19 -1.98 6.72
C SER A 313 3.52 -3.36 6.56
N GLU A 314 4.23 -4.42 6.86
CA GLU A 314 3.68 -5.77 6.92
C GLU A 314 3.01 -6.01 8.26
N GLU A 315 1.78 -6.51 8.23
CA GLU A 315 1.01 -6.87 9.42
C GLU A 315 1.30 -8.33 9.82
N CYS A 316 1.43 -8.57 11.13
CA CYS A 316 1.63 -9.88 11.70
C CYS A 316 0.89 -10.01 13.02
N GLU A 317 0.62 -11.25 13.43
CA GLU A 317 0.00 -11.58 14.70
C GLU A 317 1.03 -12.18 15.67
N VAL A 318 1.00 -11.74 16.91
CA VAL A 318 1.86 -12.28 17.97
C VAL A 318 1.35 -13.66 18.39
N ILE A 319 2.16 -14.69 18.22
CA ILE A 319 1.82 -16.07 18.62
C ILE A 319 2.63 -16.54 19.84
N GLY A 320 3.78 -15.91 20.11
CA GLY A 320 4.62 -16.22 21.27
C GLY A 320 5.37 -15.00 21.79
N ILE A 321 5.60 -14.95 23.11
CA ILE A 321 6.28 -13.84 23.77
C ILE A 321 7.26 -14.42 24.80
N LYS A 322 8.53 -14.00 24.70
CA LYS A 322 9.56 -14.33 25.70
C LYS A 322 10.35 -13.07 26.04
N ARG A 323 10.87 -13.00 27.27
CA ARG A 323 11.85 -11.98 27.64
C ARG A 323 13.25 -12.49 27.38
N GLY A 324 14.12 -11.62 26.88
CA GLY A 324 15.51 -11.95 26.59
C GLY A 324 16.45 -10.78 26.77
N LYS A 325 17.71 -11.00 26.41
CA LYS A 325 18.72 -9.94 26.28
C LYS A 325 19.48 -10.15 24.98
N VAL A 326 19.64 -9.08 24.24
CA VAL A 326 20.49 -9.02 23.04
C VAL A 326 21.43 -7.84 23.21
N GLU A 327 22.72 -8.00 22.98
CA GLU A 327 23.74 -6.95 23.20
C GLU A 327 23.66 -6.33 24.60
N ASN A 328 23.35 -7.13 25.62
CA ASN A 328 23.11 -6.72 27.02
C ASN A 328 21.89 -5.80 27.22
N LEU A 329 21.10 -5.54 26.19
CA LEU A 329 19.85 -4.79 26.28
C LEU A 329 18.67 -5.72 26.53
N PRO A 330 17.73 -5.39 27.43
CA PRO A 330 16.51 -6.14 27.62
C PRO A 330 15.61 -6.03 26.39
N VAL A 331 15.13 -7.19 25.91
CA VAL A 331 14.29 -7.31 24.72
C VAL A 331 13.08 -8.19 24.97
N TRP A 332 12.08 -8.01 24.10
CA TRP A 332 11.02 -8.97 23.84
C TRP A 332 11.45 -9.81 22.63
N LEU A 333 11.40 -11.12 22.78
CA LEU A 333 11.49 -12.09 21.70
C LEU A 333 10.06 -12.46 21.33
N LEU A 334 9.60 -11.96 20.19
CA LEU A 334 8.24 -12.16 19.72
C LEU A 334 8.25 -13.18 18.59
N GLU A 335 7.53 -14.26 18.75
CA GLU A 335 7.19 -15.14 17.66
C GLU A 335 5.92 -14.58 17.00
N VAL A 336 5.99 -14.26 15.70
CA VAL A 336 4.90 -13.65 14.96
C VAL A 336 4.60 -14.42 13.70
N CYS A 337 3.33 -14.47 13.28
CA CYS A 337 2.92 -15.05 12.00
C CYS A 337 2.23 -13.99 11.12
N THR A 338 2.58 -13.99 9.84
CA THR A 338 1.89 -13.19 8.82
C THR A 338 0.56 -13.85 8.45
N GLU A 339 -0.32 -13.13 7.76
CA GLU A 339 -1.54 -13.71 7.21
C GLU A 339 -1.29 -14.84 6.18
N ALA A 340 -0.10 -14.88 5.57
CA ALA A 340 0.29 -15.95 4.67
C ALA A 340 0.67 -17.25 5.40
N GLY A 341 0.74 -17.22 6.74
CA GLY A 341 1.16 -18.35 7.56
C GLY A 341 2.67 -18.44 7.77
N ASP A 342 3.43 -17.47 7.29
CA ASP A 342 4.88 -17.40 7.52
C ASP A 342 5.15 -16.92 8.94
N CYS A 343 5.77 -17.77 9.77
CA CYS A 343 6.16 -17.43 11.13
C CYS A 343 7.62 -17.00 11.22
N ARG A 344 7.88 -15.97 12.02
CA ARG A 344 9.20 -15.35 12.20
C ARG A 344 9.42 -14.94 13.65
N ASP A 345 10.67 -14.90 14.07
CA ASP A 345 11.09 -14.40 15.36
C ASP A 345 11.54 -12.94 15.24
N LEU A 346 11.00 -12.07 16.07
CA LEU A 346 11.36 -10.66 16.12
C LEU A 346 12.02 -10.33 17.46
N VAL A 347 13.08 -9.51 17.40
CA VAL A 347 13.77 -8.97 18.56
C VAL A 347 13.34 -7.51 18.73
N VAL A 348 12.57 -7.20 19.77
CA VAL A 348 12.03 -5.84 20.01
C VAL A 348 12.53 -5.31 21.34
N LEU A 349 13.08 -4.08 21.34
CA LEU A 349 13.60 -3.47 22.56
C LEU A 349 12.48 -3.24 23.58
N GLN A 350 12.76 -3.53 24.85
CA GLN A 350 11.91 -3.12 25.94
C GLN A 350 12.07 -1.60 26.19
N GLN A 351 11.01 -0.94 26.64
CA GLN A 351 11.02 0.51 26.90
C GLN A 351 12.23 1.00 27.75
N PRO A 352 12.62 0.30 28.84
CA PRO A 352 13.79 0.69 29.64
C PRO A 352 15.12 0.63 28.89
N ALA A 353 15.21 -0.12 27.78
CA ALA A 353 16.45 -0.27 27.00
C ALA A 353 16.65 0.88 25.97
N LEU A 354 15.60 1.65 25.66
CA LEU A 354 15.67 2.67 24.62
C LEU A 354 16.74 3.75 24.85
N PRO A 355 16.94 4.29 26.07
CA PRO A 355 17.99 5.29 26.30
C PRO A 355 19.40 4.73 26.02
N ASP A 356 19.71 3.51 26.49
CA ASP A 356 21.02 2.88 26.29
C ASP A 356 21.25 2.53 24.82
N PHE A 357 20.21 2.06 24.14
CA PHE A 357 20.24 1.81 22.71
C PHE A 357 20.55 3.09 21.92
N GLN A 358 19.85 4.17 22.20
CA GLN A 358 20.07 5.47 21.54
C GLN A 358 21.47 6.02 21.84
N GLN A 359 21.94 5.93 23.06
CA GLN A 359 23.28 6.37 23.44
C GLN A 359 24.37 5.62 22.66
N ARG A 360 24.21 4.32 22.43
CA ARG A 360 25.17 3.53 21.61
C ARG A 360 25.12 3.95 20.14
N LEU A 361 23.93 4.13 19.56
CA LEU A 361 23.80 4.63 18.20
C LEU A 361 24.46 6.00 18.03
N ASP A 362 24.21 6.92 18.95
CA ASP A 362 24.82 8.25 18.96
C ASP A 362 26.36 8.19 19.07
N SER A 363 26.88 7.23 19.82
CA SER A 363 28.33 7.00 19.94
C SER A 363 28.94 6.54 18.63
N TYR A 364 28.32 5.57 17.95
CA TYR A 364 28.80 5.12 16.62
C TYR A 364 28.70 6.24 15.58
N ALA A 365 27.62 7.01 15.58
CA ALA A 365 27.44 8.14 14.68
C ALA A 365 28.50 9.24 14.89
N LYS A 366 28.80 9.61 16.14
CA LYS A 366 29.84 10.60 16.50
C LYS A 366 31.25 10.17 16.06
N THR A 367 31.51 8.87 16.08
CA THR A 367 32.81 8.32 15.65
C THR A 367 32.82 7.90 14.18
N LEU A 368 31.75 8.21 13.41
CA LEU A 368 31.58 7.88 12.00
C LEU A 368 31.71 6.37 11.69
N GLN A 369 31.40 5.53 12.68
CA GLN A 369 31.44 4.07 12.55
C GLN A 369 30.13 3.54 12.00
N TRP A 370 29.78 3.90 10.77
CA TRP A 370 28.49 3.61 10.17
C TRP A 370 28.18 2.12 9.99
N GLU A 371 29.18 1.31 9.70
CA GLU A 371 29.02 -0.14 9.60
C GLU A 371 28.54 -0.73 10.94
N LEU A 372 29.19 -0.36 12.05
CA LEU A 372 28.79 -0.81 13.40
C LEU A 372 27.42 -0.24 13.81
N PHE A 373 27.15 1.01 13.42
CA PHE A 373 25.86 1.64 13.66
C PHE A 373 24.70 0.82 13.05
N TRP A 374 24.83 0.46 11.77
CA TRP A 374 23.79 -0.26 11.05
C TRP A 374 23.71 -1.71 11.49
N ALA A 375 24.84 -2.40 11.66
CA ALA A 375 24.87 -3.76 12.16
C ALA A 375 24.23 -3.88 13.56
N PHE A 376 24.46 -2.89 14.44
CA PHE A 376 23.84 -2.86 15.76
C PHE A 376 22.34 -2.54 15.67
N ARG A 377 21.93 -1.55 14.85
CA ARG A 377 20.55 -1.14 14.71
C ARG A 377 19.67 -2.24 14.13
N GLN A 378 20.15 -2.96 13.12
CA GLN A 378 19.40 -4.01 12.42
C GLN A 378 19.08 -5.24 13.28
N ARG A 379 19.78 -5.43 14.40
CA ARG A 379 19.49 -6.50 15.36
C ARG A 379 18.16 -6.30 16.11
N PHE A 380 17.60 -5.09 16.07
CA PHE A 380 16.38 -4.75 16.80
C PHE A 380 15.31 -4.29 15.83
N HIS A 381 14.16 -4.95 15.89
CA HIS A 381 13.03 -4.72 14.99
C HIS A 381 12.10 -3.64 15.54
N ASP A 382 11.62 -2.78 14.66
CA ASP A 382 10.69 -1.69 15.01
C ASP A 382 9.27 -2.05 14.53
N VAL A 383 8.41 -2.34 15.49
CA VAL A 383 7.01 -2.69 15.28
C VAL A 383 6.09 -1.78 16.09
N ASN A 384 4.90 -1.57 15.58
CA ASN A 384 3.80 -0.85 16.24
C ASN A 384 2.56 -1.72 16.31
N TYR A 385 1.62 -1.35 17.18
CA TYR A 385 0.29 -1.95 17.16
C TYR A 385 -0.49 -1.52 15.91
N ALA A 386 -1.28 -2.43 15.34
CA ALA A 386 -1.99 -2.23 14.08
C ALA A 386 -3.43 -1.73 14.23
N TYR A 387 -3.85 -1.23 15.41
CA TYR A 387 -5.21 -0.68 15.59
C TYR A 387 -5.40 0.64 14.83
N SER A 388 -4.39 1.49 14.87
CA SER A 388 -4.35 2.78 14.17
C SER A 388 -3.15 2.85 13.25
N LEU A 389 -3.37 3.38 12.04
CA LEU A 389 -2.35 3.52 10.99
C LEU A 389 -2.30 4.97 10.51
N THR A 390 -1.18 5.35 9.90
CA THR A 390 -1.19 6.57 9.09
C THR A 390 -1.94 6.33 7.79
N VAL A 391 -2.54 7.39 7.22
CA VAL A 391 -3.22 7.30 5.92
C VAL A 391 -2.30 6.74 4.84
N HIS A 392 -1.02 7.11 4.85
CA HIS A 392 -0.02 6.55 3.92
C HIS A 392 0.11 5.02 4.04
N LYS A 393 0.17 4.50 5.28
CA LYS A 393 0.29 3.05 5.51
C LYS A 393 -1.00 2.27 5.21
N SER A 394 -2.14 2.95 5.12
CA SER A 394 -3.42 2.32 4.78
C SER A 394 -3.68 2.23 3.27
N GLN A 395 -2.86 2.88 2.44
CA GLN A 395 -3.00 2.79 0.98
C GLN A 395 -2.98 1.32 0.51
N GLY A 396 -3.79 1.01 -0.49
CA GLY A 396 -3.98 -0.35 -0.98
C GLY A 396 -4.74 -1.27 -0.03
N SER A 397 -5.35 -0.73 1.07
CA SER A 397 -6.12 -1.53 2.03
C SER A 397 -7.62 -1.27 1.90
N THR A 398 -8.41 -2.28 2.21
CA THR A 398 -9.87 -2.17 2.36
C THR A 398 -10.25 -2.60 3.76
N PHE A 399 -10.98 -1.78 4.48
CA PHE A 399 -11.49 -2.07 5.81
C PHE A 399 -13.02 -1.89 5.79
N GLN A 400 -13.72 -2.64 6.62
CA GLN A 400 -15.17 -2.55 6.70
C GLN A 400 -15.60 -1.29 7.46
N ASP A 401 -15.00 -1.04 8.62
CA ASP A 401 -15.27 0.11 9.47
C ASP A 401 -14.00 0.95 9.65
N VAL A 402 -14.04 2.22 9.24
CA VAL A 402 -12.90 3.12 9.33
C VAL A 402 -13.23 4.33 10.20
N PHE A 403 -12.43 4.54 11.23
CA PHE A 403 -12.46 5.74 12.03
C PHE A 403 -11.38 6.73 11.55
N VAL A 404 -11.79 7.91 11.10
CA VAL A 404 -10.86 8.93 10.58
C VAL A 404 -10.70 10.06 11.59
N ASP A 405 -9.47 10.33 12.05
CA ASP A 405 -9.16 11.50 12.88
C ASP A 405 -9.00 12.74 11.98
N LEU A 406 -10.13 13.27 11.52
CA LEU A 406 -10.16 14.41 10.60
C LEU A 406 -9.40 15.64 11.12
N PRO A 407 -9.53 16.06 12.40
CA PRO A 407 -8.74 17.17 12.93
C PRO A 407 -7.21 16.96 12.86
N ASN A 408 -6.75 15.71 12.89
CA ASN A 408 -5.33 15.40 12.73
C ASN A 408 -4.91 15.42 11.26
N LEU A 409 -5.78 14.98 10.34
CA LEU A 409 -5.54 15.07 8.90
C LEU A 409 -5.46 16.52 8.42
N MET A 410 -6.36 17.36 8.89
CA MET A 410 -6.42 18.80 8.53
C MET A 410 -5.23 19.64 9.02
N ARG A 411 -4.33 19.07 9.83
CA ARG A 411 -3.07 19.72 10.24
C ARG A 411 -1.97 19.64 9.19
N ASN A 412 -2.18 18.91 8.13
CA ASN A 412 -1.24 18.90 7.00
C ASN A 412 -1.26 20.28 6.33
N PRO A 413 -0.14 21.01 6.25
CA PRO A 413 -0.10 22.33 5.61
C PRO A 413 -0.08 22.28 4.08
N LYS A 414 -0.10 21.08 3.49
CA LYS A 414 -0.06 20.87 2.04
C LYS A 414 -1.42 20.49 1.48
#